data_fc101c4db9c7c4cce901d0f4c9019973
#
_entry.id   fc101c4db9c7c4cce901d0f4c9019973
#
_cell.length_a   1.000
_cell.length_b   1.000
_cell.length_c   1.000
_cell.angle_alpha   90.00
_cell.angle_beta   90.00
_cell.angle_gamma   90.00
#
_symmetry.space_group_name_H-M   'P 1'
#
loop_
_entity.id
_entity.type
_entity.pdbx_description
1 polymer ?
#
loop_
_entity_poly.entity_id
_entity_poly.type
_entity_poly.pdbx_seq_one_letter_code
_entity_poly.pdbx_strand_id
1 'polypeptide(L)'
;MSVADKLIEQTGVIGEKIEISSFERIEAKFVGSYTHVNKIAVLVGFDGLTDNIEVLAKDLAMQVASMGATTLSYKDFDPHFISSETEARIAAIEKDNIELSRLGKTLKNVPKFISMAQLTEDVLEEQKSIIESDLASEGKPEHIWDKIVPGKLDRFISDNTTLDQEMCLLDQRFIKDENKTVAEYIATYGGINISSFKRVSLG
;
A
#
# COMPACT_ATOMS: atom_id res chain seq x y z
N MET A 1 -9.27 19.06 34.99
CA MET A 1 -8.44 19.89 34.09
C MET A 1 -8.76 19.46 32.66
N SER A 2 -9.17 20.40 31.83
CA SER A 2 -9.43 20.12 30.40
C SER A 2 -8.16 20.10 29.57
N VAL A 3 -8.23 19.62 28.32
CA VAL A 3 -7.10 19.68 27.36
C VAL A 3 -6.71 21.15 27.13
N ALA A 4 -7.70 22.06 27.04
CA ALA A 4 -7.45 23.49 26.87
C ALA A 4 -6.64 24.05 28.01
N ASP A 5 -7.00 23.74 29.28
CA ASP A 5 -6.25 24.20 30.46
C ASP A 5 -4.80 23.69 30.42
N LYS A 6 -4.60 22.44 29.99
CA LYS A 6 -3.25 21.86 29.89
C LYS A 6 -2.41 22.50 28.79
N LEU A 7 -3.01 22.89 27.68
CA LEU A 7 -2.32 23.63 26.61
C LEU A 7 -1.88 25.01 27.08
N ILE A 8 -2.74 25.73 27.82
CA ILE A 8 -2.42 27.05 28.39
C ILE A 8 -1.26 26.90 29.38
N GLU A 9 -1.34 25.93 30.30
CA GLU A 9 -0.28 25.64 31.26
C GLU A 9 1.06 25.38 30.56
N GLN A 10 1.09 24.48 29.56
CA GLN A 10 2.31 24.09 28.83
C GLN A 10 2.85 25.24 27.98
N THR A 11 1.98 26.05 27.37
CA THR A 11 2.39 27.28 26.66
C THR A 11 3.10 28.25 27.62
N GLY A 12 2.58 28.38 28.85
CA GLY A 12 3.23 29.23 29.87
C GLY A 12 4.58 28.70 30.35
N VAL A 13 4.73 27.35 30.44
CA VAL A 13 6.00 26.71 30.88
C VAL A 13 7.07 26.80 29.82
N ILE A 14 6.71 26.57 28.56
CA ILE A 14 7.65 26.51 27.43
C ILE A 14 7.95 27.91 26.88
N GLY A 15 7.01 28.84 27.01
CA GLY A 15 7.13 30.19 26.47
C GLY A 15 6.82 30.32 24.99
N GLU A 16 6.36 29.23 24.34
CA GLU A 16 5.98 29.18 22.93
C GLU A 16 4.55 28.70 22.83
N LYS A 17 3.81 29.18 21.83
CA LYS A 17 2.44 28.75 21.55
C LYS A 17 2.42 27.27 21.10
N ILE A 18 1.67 26.45 21.84
CA ILE A 18 1.45 25.04 21.52
C ILE A 18 0.04 24.89 20.99
N GLU A 19 -0.09 24.17 19.88
CA GLU A 19 -1.38 23.83 19.27
C GLU A 19 -1.46 22.32 19.01
N ILE A 20 -2.66 21.76 19.14
CA ILE A 20 -2.96 20.40 18.67
C ILE A 20 -3.45 20.53 17.24
N SER A 21 -2.65 20.07 16.28
CA SER A 21 -2.97 20.13 14.87
C SER A 21 -3.94 19.03 14.45
N SER A 22 -3.84 17.84 15.08
CA SER A 22 -4.70 16.69 14.77
C SER A 22 -4.90 15.82 16.00
N PHE A 23 -6.03 15.11 16.01
CA PHE A 23 -6.36 14.13 17.02
C PHE A 23 -7.10 12.97 16.32
N GLU A 24 -6.65 11.73 16.56
CA GLU A 24 -7.25 10.53 16.00
C GLU A 24 -7.60 9.54 17.09
N ARG A 25 -8.71 8.79 16.87
CA ARG A 25 -9.19 7.75 17.78
C ARG A 25 -9.64 6.53 16.98
N ILE A 26 -9.31 5.35 17.48
CA ILE A 26 -9.82 4.06 16.99
C ILE A 26 -10.53 3.33 18.12
N GLU A 27 -11.69 2.73 17.81
CA GLU A 27 -12.36 1.75 18.64
C GLU A 27 -12.43 0.43 17.90
N ALA A 28 -11.84 -0.61 18.46
CA ALA A 28 -11.78 -1.96 17.88
C ALA A 28 -11.67 -3.00 19.00
N LYS A 29 -11.81 -4.28 18.67
CA LYS A 29 -11.63 -5.37 19.66
C LYS A 29 -10.22 -5.41 20.23
N PHE A 30 -9.23 -5.07 19.43
CA PHE A 30 -7.85 -4.82 19.85
C PHE A 30 -7.29 -3.63 19.08
N VAL A 31 -6.49 -2.79 19.75
CA VAL A 31 -5.81 -1.65 19.12
C VAL A 31 -4.33 -1.71 19.47
N GLY A 32 -3.50 -1.88 18.45
CA GLY A 32 -2.05 -1.71 18.57
C GLY A 32 -1.64 -0.28 18.30
N SER A 33 -0.52 0.13 18.87
CA SER A 33 0.05 1.46 18.68
C SER A 33 1.56 1.42 18.51
N TYR A 34 2.07 2.39 17.77
CA TYR A 34 3.50 2.61 17.62
C TYR A 34 3.80 4.11 17.48
N THR A 35 4.83 4.57 18.19
CA THR A 35 5.32 5.94 18.07
C THR A 35 6.78 5.91 17.63
N HIS A 36 7.09 6.57 16.52
CA HIS A 36 8.43 6.65 15.98
C HIS A 36 9.04 8.03 16.30
N VAL A 37 10.11 8.02 17.11
CA VAL A 37 10.92 9.20 17.52
C VAL A 37 10.09 10.44 17.89
N ASN A 38 8.90 10.23 18.46
CA ASN A 38 7.93 11.26 18.82
C ASN A 38 7.47 12.17 17.64
N LYS A 39 7.67 11.71 16.41
CA LYS A 39 7.27 12.44 15.19
C LYS A 39 6.13 11.78 14.43
N ILE A 40 6.02 10.45 14.48
CA ILE A 40 4.95 9.71 13.83
C ILE A 40 4.29 8.84 14.89
N ALA A 41 2.97 8.90 14.98
CA ALA A 41 2.17 7.99 15.79
C ALA A 41 1.17 7.25 14.91
N VAL A 42 1.04 5.94 15.18
CA VAL A 42 0.15 5.04 14.42
C VAL A 42 -0.71 4.25 15.40
N LEU A 43 -1.97 4.10 15.04
CA LEU A 43 -2.91 3.15 15.65
C LEU A 43 -3.38 2.17 14.59
N VAL A 44 -3.48 0.89 14.95
CA VAL A 44 -4.05 -0.16 14.08
C VAL A 44 -5.10 -0.91 14.88
N GLY A 45 -6.34 -0.93 14.40
CA GLY A 45 -7.48 -1.63 15.00
C GLY A 45 -7.73 -2.98 14.33
N PHE A 46 -8.14 -3.96 15.12
CA PHE A 46 -8.45 -5.32 14.68
C PHE A 46 -9.89 -5.69 15.07
N ASP A 47 -10.54 -6.49 14.22
CA ASP A 47 -11.92 -6.96 14.43
C ASP A 47 -12.01 -8.21 15.31
N GLY A 48 -10.89 -8.79 15.70
CA GLY A 48 -10.77 -10.01 16.49
C GLY A 48 -9.57 -10.04 17.41
N LEU A 49 -9.33 -11.22 17.98
CA LEU A 49 -8.15 -11.57 18.75
C LEU A 49 -7.53 -12.82 18.15
N THR A 50 -6.22 -12.91 18.21
CA THR A 50 -5.44 -14.08 17.80
C THR A 50 -4.23 -14.24 18.71
N ASP A 51 -3.59 -15.40 18.68
CA ASP A 51 -2.35 -15.62 19.40
C ASP A 51 -1.28 -14.62 18.92
N ASN A 52 -0.54 -14.04 19.88
CA ASN A 52 0.50 -13.03 19.61
C ASN A 52 0.01 -11.76 18.88
N ILE A 53 -1.26 -11.38 19.06
CA ILE A 53 -1.83 -10.17 18.43
C ILE A 53 -1.00 -8.91 18.70
N GLU A 54 -0.36 -8.81 19.86
CA GLU A 54 0.49 -7.67 20.23
C GLU A 54 1.70 -7.55 19.30
N VAL A 55 2.29 -8.69 18.91
CA VAL A 55 3.41 -8.72 17.95
C VAL A 55 2.91 -8.28 16.57
N LEU A 56 1.83 -8.88 16.08
CA LEU A 56 1.20 -8.51 14.81
C LEU A 56 0.87 -7.02 14.77
N ALA A 57 0.20 -6.53 15.81
CA ALA A 57 -0.24 -5.13 15.87
C ALA A 57 0.94 -4.14 15.89
N LYS A 58 2.00 -4.46 16.61
CA LYS A 58 3.23 -3.66 16.62
C LYS A 58 3.90 -3.66 15.24
N ASP A 59 3.99 -4.81 14.61
CA ASP A 59 4.62 -4.95 13.29
C ASP A 59 3.85 -4.16 12.23
N LEU A 60 2.52 -4.23 12.23
CA LEU A 60 1.69 -3.47 11.30
C LEU A 60 1.70 -1.97 11.58
N ALA A 61 1.73 -1.56 12.85
CA ALA A 61 1.87 -0.15 13.19
C ALA A 61 3.25 0.40 12.75
N MET A 62 4.31 -0.40 12.83
CA MET A 62 5.63 -0.06 12.28
C MET A 62 5.62 0.00 10.75
N GLN A 63 4.92 -0.93 10.08
CA GLN A 63 4.72 -0.92 8.63
C GLN A 63 4.08 0.40 8.17
N VAL A 64 2.95 0.77 8.78
CA VAL A 64 2.24 2.03 8.47
C VAL A 64 3.11 3.25 8.74
N ALA A 65 3.88 3.25 9.84
CA ALA A 65 4.79 4.35 10.15
C ALA A 65 5.87 4.53 9.10
N SER A 66 6.45 3.42 8.62
CA SER A 66 7.58 3.40 7.70
C SER A 66 7.18 3.60 6.24
N MET A 67 6.14 2.92 5.79
CA MET A 67 5.73 2.91 4.38
C MET A 67 4.66 3.97 4.05
N GLY A 68 4.05 4.58 5.06
CA GLY A 68 3.12 5.68 4.86
C GLY A 68 1.81 5.30 4.16
N ALA A 69 1.32 4.06 4.36
CA ALA A 69 0.03 3.65 3.83
C ALA A 69 -1.06 4.65 4.18
N THR A 70 -1.98 4.90 3.25
CA THR A 70 -3.10 5.84 3.39
C THR A 70 -4.46 5.15 3.44
N THR A 71 -4.56 3.96 2.82
CA THR A 71 -5.78 3.14 2.79
C THR A 71 -5.46 1.69 3.19
N LEU A 72 -6.49 0.91 3.54
CA LEU A 72 -6.31 -0.52 3.78
C LEU A 72 -6.13 -1.30 2.48
N SER A 73 -6.94 -1.01 1.49
CA SER A 73 -7.03 -1.77 0.25
C SER A 73 -7.37 -0.85 -0.93
N TYR A 74 -7.09 -1.30 -2.15
CA TYR A 74 -7.49 -0.62 -3.38
C TYR A 74 -9.01 -0.37 -3.48
N LYS A 75 -9.82 -1.13 -2.76
CA LYS A 75 -11.29 -0.97 -2.69
C LYS A 75 -11.73 0.31 -1.99
N ASP A 76 -10.84 0.91 -1.22
CA ASP A 76 -11.09 2.15 -0.47
C ASP A 76 -10.78 3.40 -1.30
N PHE A 77 -10.20 3.25 -2.49
CA PHE A 77 -9.92 4.38 -3.36
C PHE A 77 -11.18 4.89 -4.07
N ASP A 78 -11.25 6.21 -4.18
CA ASP A 78 -12.22 6.86 -5.06
C ASP A 78 -11.84 6.61 -6.54
N PRO A 79 -12.79 6.22 -7.42
CA PRO A 79 -12.50 5.97 -8.83
C PRO A 79 -11.92 7.18 -9.58
N HIS A 80 -12.33 8.41 -9.23
CA HIS A 80 -11.77 9.62 -9.82
C HIS A 80 -10.31 9.84 -9.39
N PHE A 81 -9.99 9.50 -8.14
CA PHE A 81 -8.62 9.53 -7.67
C PHE A 81 -7.72 8.59 -8.48
N ILE A 82 -8.16 7.33 -8.69
CA ILE A 82 -7.41 6.35 -9.49
C ILE A 82 -7.20 6.88 -10.93
N SER A 83 -8.25 7.42 -11.56
CA SER A 83 -8.14 7.95 -12.92
C SER A 83 -7.15 9.11 -13.00
N SER A 84 -7.24 10.07 -12.10
CA SER A 84 -6.34 11.23 -12.03
C SER A 84 -4.88 10.81 -11.77
N GLU A 85 -4.65 9.87 -10.85
CA GLU A 85 -3.32 9.34 -10.57
C GLU A 85 -2.75 8.56 -11.76
N THR A 86 -3.60 7.81 -12.48
CA THR A 86 -3.20 7.08 -13.68
C THR A 86 -2.67 8.05 -14.74
N GLU A 87 -3.46 9.09 -15.06
CA GLU A 87 -3.08 10.10 -16.03
C GLU A 87 -1.79 10.84 -15.63
N ALA A 88 -1.69 11.25 -14.36
CA ALA A 88 -0.52 11.96 -13.86
C ALA A 88 0.77 11.11 -13.91
N ARG A 89 0.68 9.83 -13.53
CA ARG A 89 1.84 8.90 -13.55
C ARG A 89 2.27 8.58 -14.98
N ILE A 90 1.33 8.32 -15.88
CA ILE A 90 1.63 8.09 -17.30
C ILE A 90 2.34 9.31 -17.90
N ALA A 91 1.77 10.50 -17.72
CA ALA A 91 2.37 11.73 -18.23
C ALA A 91 3.78 11.99 -17.67
N ALA A 92 4.01 11.68 -16.39
CA ALA A 92 5.33 11.80 -15.77
C ALA A 92 6.34 10.82 -16.40
N ILE A 93 5.94 9.55 -16.61
CA ILE A 93 6.81 8.53 -17.22
C ILE A 93 7.11 8.88 -18.68
N GLU A 94 6.12 9.35 -19.46
CA GLU A 94 6.31 9.78 -20.84
C GLU A 94 7.28 10.94 -20.93
N LYS A 95 7.15 11.93 -20.05
CA LYS A 95 8.09 13.05 -19.95
C LYS A 95 9.51 12.59 -19.65
N ASP A 96 9.67 11.67 -18.68
CA ASP A 96 10.97 11.08 -18.35
C ASP A 96 11.54 10.30 -19.56
N ASN A 97 10.72 9.58 -20.31
CA ASN A 97 11.11 8.82 -21.47
C ASN A 97 11.64 9.70 -22.61
N ILE A 98 11.11 10.91 -22.77
CA ILE A 98 11.64 11.90 -23.71
C ILE A 98 13.11 12.23 -23.35
N GLU A 99 13.38 12.46 -22.07
CA GLU A 99 14.71 12.79 -21.59
C GLU A 99 15.66 11.57 -21.71
N LEU A 100 15.19 10.38 -21.31
CA LEU A 100 15.95 9.13 -21.42
C LEU A 100 16.30 8.82 -22.87
N SER A 101 15.38 9.05 -23.81
CA SER A 101 15.61 8.88 -25.24
C SER A 101 16.72 9.81 -25.76
N ARG A 102 16.73 11.08 -25.33
CA ARG A 102 17.80 12.03 -25.68
C ARG A 102 19.17 11.59 -25.18
N LEU A 103 19.18 10.92 -24.02
CA LEU A 103 20.42 10.43 -23.39
C LEU A 103 20.83 9.03 -23.89
N GLY A 104 20.09 8.42 -24.81
CA GLY A 104 20.34 7.06 -25.31
C GLY A 104 20.20 5.97 -24.22
N LYS A 105 19.40 6.24 -23.17
CA LYS A 105 19.13 5.31 -22.07
C LYS A 105 17.89 4.47 -22.34
N THR A 106 17.79 3.32 -21.65
CA THR A 106 16.59 2.47 -21.69
C THR A 106 15.39 3.23 -21.19
N LEU A 107 14.29 3.17 -21.95
CA LEU A 107 13.03 3.80 -21.59
C LEU A 107 12.35 3.04 -20.44
N LYS A 108 11.64 3.78 -19.61
CA LYS A 108 10.77 3.20 -18.58
C LYS A 108 9.52 2.62 -19.25
N ASN A 109 9.04 1.49 -18.74
CA ASN A 109 7.74 0.95 -19.16
C ASN A 109 6.62 1.90 -18.74
N VAL A 110 5.70 2.19 -19.67
CA VAL A 110 4.49 2.97 -19.38
C VAL A 110 3.39 1.97 -19.03
N PRO A 111 2.92 1.92 -17.77
CA PRO A 111 1.89 0.97 -17.37
C PRO A 111 0.54 1.36 -18.00
N LYS A 112 -0.29 0.36 -18.33
CA LYS A 112 -1.69 0.60 -18.75
C LYS A 112 -2.58 0.91 -17.56
N PHE A 113 -2.28 0.34 -16.42
CA PHE A 113 -3.03 0.42 -15.16
C PHE A 113 -2.07 0.68 -14.01
N ILE A 114 -2.59 1.15 -12.88
CA ILE A 114 -1.79 1.41 -11.68
C ILE A 114 -2.41 0.80 -10.42
N SER A 115 -3.64 0.28 -10.50
CA SER A 115 -4.39 -0.28 -9.38
C SER A 115 -5.17 -1.53 -9.78
N MET A 116 -5.30 -2.47 -8.87
CA MET A 116 -6.12 -3.67 -9.00
C MET A 116 -7.59 -3.34 -9.27
N ALA A 117 -8.06 -2.16 -8.85
CA ALA A 117 -9.42 -1.68 -9.15
C ALA A 117 -9.68 -1.54 -10.67
N GLN A 118 -8.64 -1.40 -11.48
CA GLN A 118 -8.72 -1.28 -12.94
C GLN A 118 -8.56 -2.63 -13.66
N LEU A 119 -8.06 -3.66 -12.96
CA LEU A 119 -7.82 -5.01 -13.49
C LEU A 119 -9.09 -5.86 -13.33
N THR A 120 -10.08 -5.65 -14.20
CA THR A 120 -11.29 -6.46 -14.23
C THR A 120 -11.01 -7.89 -14.67
N GLU A 121 -11.95 -8.82 -14.46
CA GLU A 121 -11.85 -10.19 -14.94
C GLU A 121 -11.57 -10.24 -16.44
N ASP A 122 -12.28 -9.43 -17.24
CA ASP A 122 -12.08 -9.35 -18.69
C ASP A 122 -10.65 -8.92 -19.05
N VAL A 123 -10.08 -7.95 -18.35
CA VAL A 123 -8.68 -7.50 -18.56
C VAL A 123 -7.69 -8.60 -18.22
N LEU A 124 -7.92 -9.34 -17.15
CA LEU A 124 -7.05 -10.46 -16.75
C LEU A 124 -7.16 -11.64 -17.70
N GLU A 125 -8.35 -11.96 -18.22
CA GLU A 125 -8.55 -13.01 -19.23
C GLU A 125 -7.92 -12.62 -20.57
N GLU A 126 -8.08 -11.37 -21.01
CA GLU A 126 -7.40 -10.85 -22.20
C GLU A 126 -5.88 -10.96 -22.05
N GLN A 127 -5.33 -10.53 -20.91
CA GLN A 127 -3.89 -10.60 -20.65
C GLN A 127 -3.39 -12.05 -20.61
N LYS A 128 -4.16 -12.98 -20.04
CA LYS A 128 -3.85 -14.40 -20.06
C LYS A 128 -3.79 -14.94 -21.50
N SER A 129 -4.76 -14.59 -22.34
CA SER A 129 -4.80 -14.97 -23.74
C SER A 129 -3.60 -14.44 -24.53
N ILE A 130 -3.17 -13.20 -24.24
CA ILE A 130 -1.96 -12.60 -24.84
C ILE A 130 -0.72 -13.43 -24.42
N ILE A 131 -0.58 -13.75 -23.13
CA ILE A 131 0.54 -14.55 -22.62
C ILE A 131 0.60 -15.93 -23.29
N GLU A 132 -0.55 -16.59 -23.45
CA GLU A 132 -0.65 -17.90 -24.10
C GLU A 132 -0.27 -17.81 -25.59
N SER A 133 -0.73 -16.78 -26.29
CA SER A 133 -0.36 -16.51 -27.69
C SER A 133 1.14 -16.26 -27.85
N ASP A 134 1.74 -15.51 -26.94
CA ASP A 134 3.19 -15.25 -26.92
C ASP A 134 3.98 -16.56 -26.71
N LEU A 135 3.56 -17.40 -25.77
CA LEU A 135 4.17 -18.70 -25.52
C LEU A 135 4.08 -19.64 -26.73
N ALA A 136 2.94 -19.63 -27.44
CA ALA A 136 2.77 -20.39 -28.69
C ALA A 136 3.74 -19.87 -29.76
N SER A 137 3.86 -18.57 -29.92
CA SER A 137 4.78 -17.96 -30.90
C SER A 137 6.25 -18.23 -30.59
N GLU A 138 6.61 -18.33 -29.29
CA GLU A 138 7.93 -18.74 -28.80
C GLU A 138 8.20 -20.26 -28.98
N GLY A 139 7.22 -21.04 -29.45
CA GLY A 139 7.32 -22.48 -29.59
C GLY A 139 7.35 -23.25 -28.28
N LYS A 140 6.84 -22.67 -27.19
CA LYS A 140 6.77 -23.33 -25.89
C LYS A 140 5.66 -24.38 -25.88
N PRO A 141 5.94 -25.63 -25.47
CA PRO A 141 4.93 -26.70 -25.43
C PRO A 141 3.79 -26.35 -24.45
N GLU A 142 2.54 -26.62 -24.85
CA GLU A 142 1.34 -26.32 -24.04
C GLU A 142 1.37 -26.95 -22.64
N HIS A 143 1.96 -28.17 -22.50
CA HIS A 143 2.00 -28.86 -21.21
C HIS A 143 2.82 -28.15 -20.10
N ILE A 144 3.58 -27.10 -20.44
CA ILE A 144 4.30 -26.28 -19.44
C ILE A 144 3.62 -24.94 -19.18
N TRP A 145 2.58 -24.59 -19.91
CA TRP A 145 1.90 -23.31 -19.78
C TRP A 145 1.27 -23.13 -18.40
N ASP A 146 0.70 -24.19 -17.82
CA ASP A 146 0.15 -24.17 -16.45
C ASP A 146 1.14 -23.69 -15.39
N LYS A 147 2.45 -23.82 -15.66
CA LYS A 147 3.52 -23.37 -14.76
C LYS A 147 4.02 -21.97 -15.10
N ILE A 148 3.91 -21.54 -16.36
CA ILE A 148 4.49 -20.27 -16.83
C ILE A 148 3.45 -19.16 -16.79
N VAL A 149 2.21 -19.43 -17.21
CA VAL A 149 1.15 -18.41 -17.32
C VAL A 149 0.86 -17.74 -15.99
N PRO A 150 0.71 -18.47 -14.86
CA PRO A 150 0.47 -17.82 -13.57
C PRO A 150 1.58 -16.82 -13.21
N GLY A 151 2.85 -17.20 -13.32
CA GLY A 151 3.96 -16.33 -12.99
C GLY A 151 4.08 -15.09 -13.89
N LYS A 152 3.75 -15.23 -15.20
CA LYS A 152 3.71 -14.07 -16.10
C LYS A 152 2.51 -13.17 -15.78
N LEU A 153 1.36 -13.73 -15.39
CA LEU A 153 0.19 -12.97 -14.99
C LEU A 153 0.42 -12.24 -13.66
N ASP A 154 1.02 -12.90 -12.67
CA ASP A 154 1.40 -12.28 -11.40
C ASP A 154 2.34 -11.08 -11.61
N ARG A 155 3.28 -11.23 -12.54
CA ARG A 155 4.17 -10.13 -12.91
C ARG A 155 3.39 -8.99 -13.57
N PHE A 156 2.48 -9.28 -14.48
CA PHE A 156 1.63 -8.25 -15.09
C PHE A 156 0.82 -7.51 -14.03
N ILE A 157 0.19 -8.22 -13.09
CA ILE A 157 -0.54 -7.63 -11.98
C ILE A 157 0.40 -6.73 -11.15
N SER A 158 1.57 -7.22 -10.76
CA SER A 158 2.54 -6.45 -9.99
C SER A 158 2.98 -5.18 -10.71
N ASP A 159 3.26 -5.26 -12.02
CA ASP A 159 3.69 -4.10 -12.83
C ASP A 159 2.57 -3.07 -13.03
N ASN A 160 1.28 -3.46 -12.86
CA ASN A 160 0.10 -2.63 -13.08
C ASN A 160 -0.69 -2.33 -11.78
N THR A 161 -0.10 -2.51 -10.60
CA THR A 161 -0.72 -2.22 -9.30
C THR A 161 0.22 -1.40 -8.40
N THR A 162 1.03 -0.53 -8.99
CA THR A 162 2.04 0.25 -8.26
C THR A 162 1.42 1.24 -7.27
N LEU A 163 0.24 1.79 -7.57
CA LEU A 163 -0.50 2.66 -6.65
C LEU A 163 -0.90 1.90 -5.38
N ASP A 164 -1.42 0.68 -5.54
CA ASP A 164 -1.85 -0.16 -4.43
C ASP A 164 -0.64 -0.53 -3.53
N GLN A 165 0.47 -0.94 -4.15
CA GLN A 165 1.71 -1.28 -3.45
C GLN A 165 2.32 -0.08 -2.68
N GLU A 166 2.08 1.14 -3.13
CA GLU A 166 2.54 2.33 -2.45
C GLU A 166 1.58 2.77 -1.32
N MET A 167 0.28 2.74 -1.57
CA MET A 167 -0.71 3.40 -0.72
C MET A 167 -1.61 2.47 0.09
N CYS A 168 -1.79 1.20 -0.34
CA CYS A 168 -2.66 0.24 0.34
C CYS A 168 -1.87 -0.64 1.29
N LEU A 169 -2.17 -0.56 2.58
CA LEU A 169 -1.44 -1.32 3.61
C LEU A 169 -1.35 -2.81 3.31
N LEU A 170 -2.45 -3.42 2.86
CA LEU A 170 -2.50 -4.88 2.61
C LEU A 170 -1.65 -5.31 1.42
N ASP A 171 -1.47 -4.43 0.43
CA ASP A 171 -0.76 -4.71 -0.82
C ASP A 171 0.74 -4.36 -0.75
N GLN A 172 1.16 -3.63 0.30
CA GLN A 172 2.57 -3.30 0.53
C GLN A 172 3.39 -4.55 0.82
N ARG A 173 4.65 -4.55 0.39
CA ARG A 173 5.63 -5.54 0.85
C ARG A 173 5.90 -5.35 2.33
N PHE A 174 5.95 -6.47 3.09
CA PHE A 174 6.14 -6.41 4.52
C PHE A 174 7.60 -6.05 4.86
N ILE A 175 7.81 -4.99 5.64
CA ILE A 175 9.15 -4.44 5.94
C ILE A 175 10.12 -5.42 6.58
N LYS A 176 9.64 -6.48 7.23
CA LYS A 176 10.48 -7.52 7.86
C LYS A 176 10.69 -8.76 6.99
N ASP A 177 9.89 -8.92 5.94
CA ASP A 177 9.99 -10.02 4.97
C ASP A 177 9.43 -9.55 3.61
N GLU A 178 10.29 -8.99 2.78
CA GLU A 178 9.94 -8.45 1.46
C GLU A 178 9.40 -9.51 0.47
N ASN A 179 9.53 -10.80 0.78
CA ASN A 179 8.93 -11.86 -0.03
C ASN A 179 7.43 -12.00 0.15
N LYS A 180 6.86 -11.34 1.16
CA LYS A 180 5.44 -11.38 1.48
C LYS A 180 4.82 -9.99 1.41
N THR A 181 3.54 -9.95 1.05
CA THR A 181 2.71 -8.79 1.30
C THR A 181 2.28 -8.72 2.76
N VAL A 182 1.80 -7.56 3.20
CA VAL A 182 1.20 -7.41 4.52
C VAL A 182 -0.02 -8.33 4.66
N ALA A 183 -0.84 -8.48 3.62
CA ALA A 183 -1.97 -9.41 3.62
C ALA A 183 -1.53 -10.87 3.87
N GLU A 184 -0.49 -11.32 3.18
CA GLU A 184 0.08 -12.67 3.38
C GLU A 184 0.66 -12.85 4.79
N TYR A 185 1.30 -11.81 5.33
CA TYR A 185 1.77 -11.84 6.71
C TYR A 185 0.63 -11.98 7.71
N ILE A 186 -0.45 -11.20 7.58
CA ILE A 186 -1.64 -11.28 8.43
C ILE A 186 -2.29 -12.66 8.34
N ALA A 187 -2.35 -13.26 7.15
CA ALA A 187 -2.93 -14.60 6.95
C ALA A 187 -2.26 -15.68 7.82
N THR A 188 -0.99 -15.51 8.18
CA THR A 188 -0.28 -16.42 9.10
C THR A 188 -0.82 -16.39 10.54
N TYR A 189 -1.65 -15.40 10.88
CA TYR A 189 -2.27 -15.24 12.21
C TYR A 189 -3.75 -15.71 12.25
N GLY A 190 -4.16 -16.56 11.30
CA GLY A 190 -5.46 -17.25 11.38
C GLY A 190 -6.65 -16.42 10.91
N GLY A 191 -6.46 -15.48 9.99
CA GLY A 191 -7.57 -14.79 9.32
C GLY A 191 -8.17 -13.62 10.10
N ILE A 192 -7.41 -13.03 11.01
CA ILE A 192 -7.79 -11.77 11.64
C ILE A 192 -7.76 -10.63 10.61
N ASN A 193 -8.71 -9.69 10.70
CA ASN A 193 -8.74 -8.53 9.81
C ASN A 193 -8.39 -7.23 10.55
N ILE A 194 -7.78 -6.31 9.81
CA ILE A 194 -7.63 -4.92 10.23
C ILE A 194 -8.95 -4.20 9.99
N SER A 195 -9.51 -3.59 11.02
CA SER A 195 -10.73 -2.80 10.91
C SER A 195 -10.45 -1.38 10.41
N SER A 196 -9.34 -0.79 10.86
CA SER A 196 -8.89 0.54 10.44
C SER A 196 -7.48 0.81 10.94
N PHE A 197 -6.84 1.82 10.39
CA PHE A 197 -5.64 2.39 10.98
C PHE A 197 -5.67 3.92 10.90
N LYS A 198 -4.86 4.56 11.74
CA LYS A 198 -4.66 6.01 11.73
C LYS A 198 -3.18 6.31 11.88
N ARG A 199 -2.71 7.26 11.11
CA ARG A 199 -1.34 7.76 11.14
C ARG A 199 -1.35 9.27 11.27
N VAL A 200 -0.64 9.78 12.26
CA VAL A 200 -0.38 11.22 12.41
C VAL A 200 1.12 11.46 12.39
N SER A 201 1.53 12.55 11.78
CA SER A 201 2.95 12.96 11.74
C SER A 201 3.06 14.44 12.04
N LEU A 202 4.07 14.78 12.79
CA LEU A 202 4.53 16.17 12.86
C LEU A 202 5.18 16.51 11.52
N GLY A 203 4.73 17.59 10.92
CA GLY A 203 5.22 18.10 9.63
C GLY A 203 6.71 18.47 9.64
#